data_6c8eb9d0e34dc8994edbef8b6d26aebb
#
_entry.id   6c8eb9d0e34dc8994edbef8b6d26aebb
#
_cell.length_a   1.000
_cell.length_b   1.000
_cell.length_c   1.000
_cell.angle_alpha   90.00
_cell.angle_beta   90.00
_cell.angle_gamma   90.00
#
_symmetry.space_group_name_H-M   'P 1'
#
loop_
_entity.id
_entity.type
_entity.pdbx_description
1 polymer ?
#
loop_
_entity_poly.entity_id
_entity_poly.type
_entity_poly.pdbx_seq_one_letter_code
_entity_poly.pdbx_strand_id
1 'polypeptide(L)'
;MINRDIKWIKACVECAQIFSTCGKKQYWCFIIEKHGYGRIIGQGYNGVPSGMKHCQDGGCPRFINNVPSGTPYDHGDGLCFSSHAEISALAHGDGSRYLNSTLYVNGEPCLTCAKSIASAGIKRIVYLDEPTKIGSDITKEFLNKAQVELISVKL
;
A
#
# COMPACT_ATOMS: atom_id res chain seq x y z
N MET A 1 -6.41 -11.03 -18.36
CA MET A 1 -6.27 -10.70 -16.93
C MET A 1 -4.94 -10.03 -16.64
N ILE A 2 -3.84 -10.66 -16.90
CA ILE A 2 -2.48 -10.12 -16.65
C ILE A 2 -2.27 -8.72 -17.21
N ASN A 3 -2.73 -8.43 -18.43
CA ASN A 3 -2.54 -7.11 -19.04
C ASN A 3 -3.24 -5.97 -18.26
N ARG A 4 -4.41 -6.21 -17.66
CA ARG A 4 -5.14 -5.19 -16.90
C ARG A 4 -4.49 -4.93 -15.54
N ASP A 5 -4.05 -5.98 -14.86
CA ASP A 5 -3.32 -5.87 -13.60
C ASP A 5 -2.03 -5.06 -13.77
N ILE A 6 -1.28 -5.36 -14.83
CA ILE A 6 -0.06 -4.60 -15.17
C ILE A 6 -0.38 -3.11 -15.41
N LYS A 7 -1.48 -2.80 -16.10
CA LYS A 7 -1.89 -1.40 -16.32
C LYS A 7 -2.21 -0.67 -15.01
N TRP A 8 -2.93 -1.33 -14.09
CA TRP A 8 -3.19 -0.74 -12.78
C TRP A 8 -1.91 -0.54 -11.97
N ILE A 9 -0.98 -1.50 -12.00
CA ILE A 9 0.30 -1.35 -11.32
C ILE A 9 1.14 -0.23 -11.94
N LYS A 10 1.18 -0.09 -13.27
CA LYS A 10 1.81 1.07 -13.91
C LYS A 10 1.20 2.39 -13.45
N ALA A 11 -0.12 2.47 -13.38
CA ALA A 11 -0.82 3.64 -12.86
C ALA A 11 -0.44 3.93 -11.39
N CYS A 12 -0.32 2.89 -10.54
CA CYS A 12 0.17 3.06 -9.18
C CYS A 12 1.58 3.67 -9.14
N VAL A 13 2.50 3.19 -9.98
CA VAL A 13 3.88 3.72 -10.05
C VAL A 13 3.87 5.20 -10.43
N GLU A 14 3.15 5.59 -11.46
CA GLU A 14 3.05 6.98 -11.91
C GLU A 14 2.42 7.88 -10.85
N CYS A 15 1.29 7.47 -10.29
CA CYS A 15 0.62 8.25 -9.24
C CYS A 15 1.47 8.37 -7.97
N ALA A 16 2.20 7.32 -7.61
CA ALA A 16 3.10 7.36 -6.45
C ALA A 16 4.17 8.45 -6.57
N GLN A 17 4.74 8.61 -7.75
CA GLN A 17 5.75 9.65 -8.02
C GLN A 17 5.16 11.08 -7.96
N ILE A 18 3.90 11.23 -8.35
CA ILE A 18 3.22 12.54 -8.37
C ILE A 18 2.77 12.97 -6.96
N PHE A 19 2.17 12.05 -6.21
CA PHE A 19 1.41 12.38 -5.01
C PHE A 19 2.07 12.02 -3.69
N SER A 20 2.92 10.99 -3.64
CA SER A 20 3.55 10.57 -2.38
C SER A 20 4.45 11.67 -1.82
N THR A 21 4.31 11.93 -0.53
CA THR A 21 5.13 12.89 0.20
C THR A 21 6.22 12.21 1.04
N CYS A 22 6.36 10.90 0.93
CA CYS A 22 7.41 10.14 1.60
C CYS A 22 8.78 10.40 0.93
N GLY A 23 9.77 10.75 1.72
CA GLY A 23 11.12 11.03 1.22
C GLY A 23 11.95 9.77 0.93
N LYS A 24 11.50 8.58 1.31
CA LYS A 24 12.27 7.34 1.14
C LYS A 24 11.75 6.49 -0.02
N LYS A 25 10.49 6.11 -0.01
CA LYS A 25 9.84 5.31 -1.06
C LYS A 25 8.44 5.84 -1.31
N GLN A 26 8.04 5.90 -2.57
CA GLN A 26 6.75 6.41 -2.99
C GLN A 26 5.84 5.25 -3.35
N TYR A 27 4.69 5.18 -2.66
CA TYR A 27 3.67 4.18 -2.88
C TYR A 27 2.32 4.82 -3.19
N TRP A 28 1.56 4.16 -4.03
CA TRP A 28 0.17 4.47 -4.36
C TRP A 28 -0.68 3.21 -4.32
N CYS A 29 -1.90 3.35 -3.86
CA CYS A 29 -2.85 2.26 -3.80
C CYS A 29 -4.18 2.67 -4.44
N PHE A 30 -4.72 1.79 -5.27
CA PHE A 30 -6.09 1.85 -5.77
C PHE A 30 -6.92 0.69 -5.21
N ILE A 31 -8.18 0.95 -4.90
CA ILE A 31 -9.19 -0.08 -4.62
C ILE A 31 -10.24 -0.01 -5.71
N ILE A 32 -10.40 -1.12 -6.44
CA ILE A 32 -11.26 -1.23 -7.62
C ILE A 32 -12.35 -2.26 -7.33
N GLU A 33 -13.60 -1.87 -7.48
CA GLU A 33 -14.73 -2.79 -7.31
C GLU A 33 -14.77 -3.89 -8.37
N LYS A 34 -15.58 -4.94 -8.13
CA LYS A 34 -15.87 -6.02 -9.08
C LYS A 34 -14.61 -6.69 -9.64
N HIS A 35 -13.72 -7.12 -8.75
CA HIS A 35 -12.48 -7.82 -9.12
C HIS A 35 -11.60 -7.06 -10.13
N GLY A 36 -11.53 -5.73 -10.00
CA GLY A 36 -10.69 -4.88 -10.84
C GLY A 36 -11.33 -4.41 -12.15
N TYR A 37 -12.61 -4.63 -12.35
CA TYR A 37 -13.35 -4.22 -13.57
C TYR A 37 -14.32 -3.06 -13.34
N GLY A 38 -14.49 -2.65 -12.10
CA GLY A 38 -15.41 -1.58 -11.73
C GLY A 38 -14.76 -0.21 -11.62
N ARG A 39 -15.35 0.61 -10.77
CA ARG A 39 -14.89 1.96 -10.48
C ARG A 39 -13.78 1.95 -9.44
N ILE A 40 -13.00 3.02 -9.42
CA ILE A 40 -12.13 3.35 -8.29
C ILE A 40 -13.04 3.72 -7.12
N ILE A 41 -12.94 2.96 -6.03
CA ILE A 41 -13.72 3.16 -4.81
C ILE A 41 -12.85 3.52 -3.60
N GLY A 42 -11.54 3.47 -3.75
CA GLY A 42 -10.57 3.95 -2.78
C GLY A 42 -9.24 4.22 -3.47
N GLN A 43 -8.52 5.20 -2.98
CA GLN A 43 -7.18 5.52 -3.43
C GLN A 43 -6.41 6.25 -2.35
N GLY A 44 -5.10 6.08 -2.34
CA GLY A 44 -4.25 6.71 -1.35
C GLY A 44 -2.77 6.57 -1.67
N TYR A 45 -1.98 7.39 -1.03
CA TYR A 45 -0.52 7.37 -1.12
C TYR A 45 0.10 7.33 0.27
N ASN A 46 1.37 6.99 0.35
CA ASN A 46 2.07 7.04 1.61
C ASN A 46 2.57 8.47 1.90
N GLY A 47 2.19 8.96 3.06
CA GLY A 47 2.52 10.30 3.51
C GLY A 47 1.96 10.57 4.90
N VAL A 48 2.40 11.66 5.50
CA VAL A 48 1.87 12.09 6.81
C VAL A 48 0.43 12.60 6.65
N PRO A 49 -0.39 12.48 7.70
CA PRO A 49 -1.75 13.01 7.69
C PRO A 49 -1.82 14.50 7.37
N SER A 50 -2.95 14.93 6.81
CA SER A 50 -3.21 16.34 6.53
C SER A 50 -3.01 17.21 7.77
N GLY A 51 -2.36 18.37 7.60
CA GLY A 51 -2.01 19.29 8.67
C GLY A 51 -0.66 19.04 9.33
N MET A 52 -0.01 17.93 9.03
CA MET A 52 1.36 17.66 9.46
C MET A 52 2.37 18.12 8.40
N LYS A 53 3.57 18.46 8.86
CA LYS A 53 4.70 18.77 7.97
C LYS A 53 5.07 17.52 7.15
N HIS A 54 5.25 17.67 5.83
CA HIS A 54 5.60 16.56 4.96
C HIS A 54 6.92 15.89 5.35
N CYS A 55 7.02 14.61 5.06
CA CYS A 55 8.19 13.80 5.33
C CYS A 55 9.46 14.41 4.70
N GLN A 56 9.37 14.81 3.43
CA GLN A 56 10.48 15.46 2.69
C GLN A 56 10.91 16.80 3.28
N ASP A 57 10.02 17.48 3.99
CA ASP A 57 10.27 18.77 4.65
C ASP A 57 10.70 18.60 6.11
N GLY A 58 11.03 17.38 6.52
CA GLY A 58 11.48 17.06 7.88
C GLY A 58 10.35 16.74 8.86
N GLY A 59 9.17 16.36 8.39
CA GLY A 59 8.05 15.99 9.24
C GLY A 59 8.06 14.54 9.76
N CYS A 60 8.98 13.71 9.28
CA CYS A 60 9.07 12.30 9.67
C CYS A 60 10.43 11.98 10.30
N PRO A 61 10.47 11.51 11.56
CA PRO A 61 11.72 11.14 12.24
C PRO A 61 12.54 10.11 11.45
N ARG A 62 11.90 9.13 10.86
CA ARG A 62 12.54 8.09 10.06
C ARG A 62 13.31 8.65 8.86
N PHE A 63 12.79 9.66 8.21
CA PHE A 63 13.46 10.34 7.11
C PHE A 63 14.63 11.20 7.59
N ILE A 64 14.41 12.00 8.65
CA ILE A 64 15.42 12.89 9.23
C ILE A 64 16.64 12.07 9.68
N ASN A 65 16.41 10.95 10.37
CA ASN A 65 17.45 10.11 10.94
C ASN A 65 18.06 9.13 9.93
N ASN A 66 17.62 9.18 8.67
CA ASN A 66 18.08 8.28 7.59
C ASN A 66 18.14 6.80 8.01
N VAL A 67 17.09 6.34 8.64
CA VAL A 67 17.01 5.00 9.25
C VAL A 67 17.03 3.90 8.18
N PRO A 68 17.79 2.82 8.37
CA PRO A 68 17.84 1.69 7.43
C PRO A 68 16.48 1.04 7.19
N SER A 69 16.30 0.49 5.98
CA SER A 69 15.15 -0.37 5.67
C SER A 69 15.10 -1.57 6.61
N GLY A 70 13.88 -1.98 7.01
CA GLY A 70 13.68 -3.10 7.94
C GLY A 70 13.63 -2.70 9.41
N THR A 71 13.96 -1.45 9.77
CA THR A 71 13.78 -0.94 11.13
C THR A 71 12.28 -0.78 11.42
N PRO A 72 11.81 -1.10 12.64
CA PRO A 72 10.41 -0.91 13.03
C PRO A 72 9.90 0.50 12.77
N TYR A 73 8.60 0.62 12.42
CA TYR A 73 7.99 1.90 12.04
C TYR A 73 7.35 2.66 13.19
N ASP A 74 7.00 2.00 14.28
CA ASP A 74 6.10 2.49 15.32
C ASP A 74 6.79 2.77 16.65
N HIS A 75 8.09 2.60 16.73
CA HIS A 75 8.87 2.90 17.94
C HIS A 75 10.36 3.17 17.63
N GLY A 76 11.06 3.77 18.60
CA GLY A 76 12.49 4.02 18.53
C GLY A 76 12.89 4.98 17.41
N ASP A 77 14.16 4.89 16.99
CA ASP A 77 14.74 5.77 15.96
C ASP A 77 14.16 5.56 14.57
N GLY A 78 13.46 4.44 14.37
CA GLY A 78 12.80 4.10 13.11
C GLY A 78 11.39 4.67 12.95
N LEU A 79 10.89 5.41 13.95
CA LEU A 79 9.53 5.93 13.99
C LEU A 79 9.14 6.68 12.71
N CYS A 80 8.09 6.22 12.07
CA CYS A 80 7.54 6.79 10.85
C CYS A 80 6.14 7.36 11.11
N PHE A 81 5.92 8.62 10.75
CA PHE A 81 4.60 9.25 10.86
C PHE A 81 3.78 9.13 9.58
N SER A 82 4.36 8.55 8.54
CA SER A 82 3.67 8.34 7.26
C SER A 82 2.65 7.21 7.38
N SER A 83 1.42 7.48 6.99
CA SER A 83 0.44 6.42 6.76
C SER A 83 0.82 5.65 5.50
N HIS A 84 0.66 4.34 5.51
CA HIS A 84 0.88 3.54 4.30
C HIS A 84 -0.20 3.81 3.26
N ALA A 85 0.14 3.65 1.98
CA ALA A 85 -0.77 3.93 0.88
C ALA A 85 -2.07 3.13 0.97
N GLU A 86 -1.99 1.87 1.39
CA GLU A 86 -3.13 0.98 1.55
C GLU A 86 -4.07 1.47 2.67
N ILE A 87 -3.50 1.89 3.80
CA ILE A 87 -4.29 2.44 4.92
C ILE A 87 -4.95 3.75 4.51
N SER A 88 -4.21 4.61 3.81
CA SER A 88 -4.75 5.85 3.25
C SER A 88 -5.90 5.60 2.28
N ALA A 89 -5.76 4.61 1.38
CA ALA A 89 -6.80 4.24 0.44
C ALA A 89 -8.07 3.71 1.14
N LEU A 90 -7.89 2.90 2.19
CA LEU A 90 -9.01 2.39 2.99
C LEU A 90 -9.73 3.50 3.75
N ALA A 91 -8.98 4.45 4.32
CA ALA A 91 -9.53 5.55 5.11
C ALA A 91 -10.31 6.57 4.26
N HIS A 92 -9.92 6.78 3.01
CA HIS A 92 -10.52 7.78 2.11
C HIS A 92 -11.48 7.19 1.07
N GLY A 93 -11.69 5.87 1.11
CA GLY A 93 -12.54 5.19 0.15
C GLY A 93 -13.95 4.93 0.65
N ASP A 94 -14.76 4.33 -0.22
CA ASP A 94 -16.13 3.92 0.10
C ASP A 94 -16.13 2.49 0.66
N GLY A 95 -16.03 2.38 1.98
CA GLY A 95 -15.98 1.11 2.72
C GLY A 95 -17.18 0.20 2.49
N SER A 96 -18.34 0.76 2.14
CA SER A 96 -19.54 -0.02 1.82
C SER A 96 -19.41 -0.89 0.56
N ARG A 97 -18.39 -0.60 -0.26
CA ARG A 97 -18.16 -1.24 -1.57
C ARG A 97 -16.89 -2.09 -1.62
N TYR A 98 -16.18 -2.26 -0.50
CA TYR A 98 -14.92 -3.01 -0.48
C TYR A 98 -15.10 -4.52 -0.63
N LEU A 99 -16.25 -5.06 -0.28
CA LEU A 99 -16.48 -6.49 -0.38
C LEU A 99 -16.25 -7.00 -1.82
N ASN A 100 -15.38 -8.01 -1.97
CA ASN A 100 -15.00 -8.60 -3.25
C ASN A 100 -14.34 -7.62 -4.25
N SER A 101 -13.77 -6.51 -3.77
CA SER A 101 -12.95 -5.62 -4.57
C SER A 101 -11.52 -6.14 -4.72
N THR A 102 -10.74 -5.47 -5.59
CA THR A 102 -9.30 -5.71 -5.76
C THR A 102 -8.52 -4.48 -5.34
N LEU A 103 -7.48 -4.69 -4.57
CA LEU A 103 -6.51 -3.67 -4.20
C LEU A 103 -5.25 -3.81 -5.08
N TYR A 104 -4.82 -2.70 -5.66
CA TYR A 104 -3.59 -2.57 -6.45
C TYR A 104 -2.63 -1.64 -5.73
N VAL A 105 -1.37 -2.05 -5.58
CA VAL A 105 -0.33 -1.25 -4.93
C VAL A 105 1.03 -1.51 -5.58
N ASN A 106 1.87 -0.49 -5.69
CA ASN A 106 3.20 -0.63 -6.30
C ASN A 106 4.29 -1.14 -5.34
N GLY A 107 3.92 -1.96 -4.36
CA GLY A 107 4.83 -2.65 -3.45
C GLY A 107 4.11 -3.72 -2.65
N GLU A 108 4.85 -4.68 -2.11
CA GLU A 108 4.26 -5.74 -1.29
C GLU A 108 3.68 -5.17 0.01
N PRO A 109 2.40 -5.46 0.35
CA PRO A 109 1.80 -4.97 1.58
C PRO A 109 2.46 -5.59 2.81
N CYS A 110 2.65 -4.82 3.87
CA CYS A 110 3.10 -5.34 5.15
C CYS A 110 1.95 -6.05 5.89
N LEU A 111 2.29 -6.79 6.95
CA LEU A 111 1.30 -7.56 7.72
C LEU A 111 0.18 -6.66 8.29
N THR A 112 0.52 -5.46 8.77
CA THR A 112 -0.48 -4.51 9.31
C THR A 112 -1.47 -4.08 8.23
N CYS A 113 -0.98 -3.74 7.03
CA CYS A 113 -1.85 -3.41 5.91
C CYS A 113 -2.69 -4.63 5.48
N ALA A 114 -2.08 -5.82 5.40
CA ALA A 114 -2.78 -7.06 5.05
C ALA A 114 -3.97 -7.36 5.99
N LYS A 115 -3.79 -7.16 7.29
CA LYS A 115 -4.86 -7.32 8.29
C LYS A 115 -6.03 -6.35 8.02
N SER A 116 -5.72 -5.09 7.77
CA SER A 116 -6.72 -4.06 7.49
C SER A 116 -7.47 -4.33 6.17
N ILE A 117 -6.74 -4.74 5.13
CA ILE A 117 -7.30 -5.09 3.82
C ILE A 117 -8.26 -6.29 3.94
N ALA A 118 -7.85 -7.35 4.63
CA ALA A 118 -8.68 -8.52 4.84
C ALA A 118 -9.93 -8.20 5.68
N SER A 119 -9.77 -7.39 6.74
CA SER A 119 -10.88 -6.94 7.60
C SER A 119 -11.89 -6.08 6.84
N ALA A 120 -11.45 -5.32 5.85
CA ALA A 120 -12.33 -4.51 4.99
C ALA A 120 -13.14 -5.35 3.98
N GLY A 121 -12.87 -6.64 3.85
CA GLY A 121 -13.58 -7.53 2.93
C GLY A 121 -13.01 -7.57 1.51
N ILE A 122 -11.85 -6.98 1.28
CA ILE A 122 -11.12 -7.06 0.01
C ILE A 122 -10.60 -8.49 -0.16
N LYS A 123 -10.81 -9.09 -1.32
CA LYS A 123 -10.51 -10.51 -1.57
C LYS A 123 -9.36 -10.74 -2.55
N ARG A 124 -8.82 -9.69 -3.14
CA ARG A 124 -7.74 -9.80 -4.10
C ARG A 124 -6.77 -8.62 -3.95
N ILE A 125 -5.48 -8.93 -3.89
CA ILE A 125 -4.38 -7.94 -3.85
C ILE A 125 -3.46 -8.22 -5.03
N VAL A 126 -3.16 -7.18 -5.80
CA VAL A 126 -2.15 -7.21 -6.86
C VAL A 126 -1.06 -6.21 -6.51
N TYR A 127 0.18 -6.64 -6.50
CA TYR A 127 1.30 -5.78 -6.13
C TYR A 127 2.47 -5.90 -7.10
N LEU A 128 3.29 -4.85 -7.13
CA LEU A 128 4.55 -4.86 -7.87
C LEU A 128 5.59 -5.69 -7.10
N ASP A 129 6.14 -6.71 -7.77
CA ASP A 129 7.22 -7.52 -7.24
C ASP A 129 8.53 -6.72 -7.22
N GLU A 130 9.02 -6.40 -6.03
CA GLU A 130 10.29 -5.71 -5.83
C GLU A 130 11.37 -6.72 -5.41
N PRO A 131 12.42 -6.93 -6.21
CA PRO A 131 13.43 -7.96 -5.97
C PRO A 131 14.20 -7.82 -4.65
N THR A 132 14.20 -6.64 -4.07
CA THR A 132 14.99 -6.29 -2.87
C THR A 132 14.20 -6.37 -1.58
N LYS A 133 12.91 -6.63 -1.64
CA LYS A 133 12.09 -6.75 -0.42
C LYS A 133 12.24 -8.17 0.12
N ILE A 134 12.73 -8.27 1.34
CA ILE A 134 12.65 -9.51 2.11
C ILE A 134 11.16 -9.76 2.35
N GLY A 135 10.58 -10.62 1.50
CA GLY A 135 9.16 -10.94 1.56
C GLY A 135 8.79 -11.43 2.94
N SER A 136 7.73 -10.93 3.48
CA SER A 136 7.23 -11.46 4.72
C SER A 136 6.41 -12.71 4.43
N ASP A 137 7.01 -13.89 4.55
CA ASP A 137 6.29 -15.16 4.46
C ASP A 137 5.08 -15.17 5.39
N ILE A 138 5.18 -14.48 6.53
CA ILE A 138 4.07 -14.33 7.48
C ILE A 138 2.89 -13.54 6.90
N THR A 139 3.13 -12.51 6.10
CA THR A 139 2.05 -11.78 5.42
C THR A 139 1.35 -12.67 4.39
N LYS A 140 2.10 -13.44 3.63
CA LYS A 140 1.56 -14.39 2.65
C LYS A 140 0.75 -15.49 3.32
N GLU A 141 1.27 -16.05 4.41
CA GLU A 141 0.57 -17.05 5.22
C GLU A 141 -0.74 -16.49 5.79
N PHE A 142 -0.70 -15.27 6.34
CA PHE A 142 -1.89 -14.60 6.86
C PHE A 142 -2.96 -14.41 5.78
N LEU A 143 -2.58 -13.87 4.61
CA LEU A 143 -3.51 -13.61 3.50
C LEU A 143 -4.11 -14.91 2.96
N ASN A 144 -3.32 -15.97 2.87
CA ASN A 144 -3.82 -17.29 2.49
C ASN A 144 -4.88 -17.81 3.48
N LYS A 145 -4.62 -17.73 4.78
CA LYS A 145 -5.59 -18.09 5.82
C LYS A 145 -6.86 -17.21 5.78
N ALA A 146 -6.71 -15.93 5.45
CA ALA A 146 -7.83 -14.99 5.30
C ALA A 146 -8.59 -15.16 3.97
N GLN A 147 -8.17 -16.09 3.12
CA GLN A 147 -8.73 -16.33 1.79
C GLN A 147 -8.71 -15.07 0.91
N VAL A 148 -7.59 -14.35 0.96
CA VAL A 148 -7.30 -13.21 0.09
C VAL A 148 -6.27 -13.65 -0.94
N GLU A 149 -6.64 -13.56 -2.22
CA GLU A 149 -5.74 -13.86 -3.34
C GLU A 149 -4.63 -12.81 -3.42
N LEU A 150 -3.37 -13.24 -3.46
CA LEU A 150 -2.21 -12.37 -3.56
C LEU A 150 -1.46 -12.64 -4.87
N ILE A 151 -1.37 -11.62 -5.73
CA ILE A 151 -0.75 -11.72 -7.05
C ILE A 151 0.40 -10.73 -7.17
N SER A 152 1.59 -11.22 -7.53
CA SER A 152 2.72 -10.36 -7.89
C SER A 152 2.78 -10.15 -9.40
N VAL A 153 3.13 -8.94 -9.82
CA VAL A 153 3.39 -8.61 -11.23
C VAL A 153 4.77 -7.94 -11.36
N LYS A 154 5.39 -8.14 -12.51
CA LYS A 154 6.65 -7.46 -12.91
C LYS A 154 6.36 -6.49 -14.05
N LEU A 155 7.06 -5.35 -14.04
CA LEU A 155 7.04 -4.34 -15.11
C LEU A 155 8.24 -4.45 -16.01
#